data_2e16bf408c1b7831bd9ecb0694ad4408
#
_entry.id   2e16bf408c1b7831bd9ecb0694ad4408
#
_cell.length_a   1.000
_cell.length_b   1.000
_cell.length_c   1.000
_cell.angle_alpha   90.00
_cell.angle_beta   90.00
_cell.angle_gamma   90.00
#
_symmetry.space_group_name_H-M   'P 1'
#
loop_
_entity.id
_entity.type
_entity.pdbx_description
1 polymer ?
#
loop_
_entity_poly.entity_id
_entity_poly.type
_entity_poly.pdbx_seq_one_letter_code
_entity_poly.pdbx_strand_id
1 'polypeptide(L)'
;MAIIASLFDRLTDYEPRNSREVPPPEWEQLREYKLSVARDLTYLLNTRRSESDIPEEFEHTRASLAAYGVQDFTTAPMDREEIRRAIERTIRLFETRLSRVQVTLVEGTHFQFSFRISGMLKMDVGAEPVVYDADLPKESRRFQVLAGR
;
A
#
# COMPACT_ATOMS: atom_id res chain seq x y z
N MET A 1 -16.26 16.96 3.51
CA MET A 1 -14.89 16.54 3.18
C MET A 1 -14.98 15.70 1.91
N ALA A 2 -14.41 16.15 0.80
CA ALA A 2 -14.40 15.33 -0.42
C ALA A 2 -13.17 14.42 -0.37
N ILE A 3 -13.39 13.12 -0.33
CA ILE A 3 -12.35 12.11 -0.45
C ILE A 3 -12.34 11.66 -1.90
N ILE A 4 -11.21 11.80 -2.58
CA ILE A 4 -11.07 11.30 -3.95
C ILE A 4 -10.88 9.78 -3.86
N ALA A 5 -11.96 9.05 -4.13
CA ALA A 5 -11.90 7.60 -4.21
C ALA A 5 -10.86 7.13 -5.25
N SER A 6 -10.22 5.99 -5.00
CA SER A 6 -9.28 5.40 -5.95
C SER A 6 -9.99 5.09 -7.27
N LEU A 7 -9.22 4.94 -8.36
CA LEU A 7 -9.80 4.56 -9.65
C LEU A 7 -10.58 3.25 -9.55
N PHE A 8 -10.06 2.30 -8.79
CA PHE A 8 -10.71 1.01 -8.57
C PHE A 8 -12.04 1.18 -7.82
N ASP A 9 -12.09 2.00 -6.75
CA ASP A 9 -13.33 2.26 -6.01
C ASP A 9 -14.39 2.93 -6.88
N ARG A 10 -13.96 3.83 -7.76
CA ARG A 10 -14.87 4.52 -8.71
C ARG A 10 -15.42 3.61 -9.79
N LEU A 11 -14.72 2.53 -10.12
CA LEU A 11 -15.15 1.53 -11.11
C LEU A 11 -15.98 0.40 -10.49
N THR A 12 -15.93 0.26 -9.16
CA THR A 12 -16.67 -0.77 -8.43
C THR A 12 -17.95 -0.17 -7.89
N ASP A 13 -19.07 -0.53 -8.49
CA ASP A 13 -20.41 -0.17 -8.03
C ASP A 13 -21.01 -1.38 -7.30
N TYR A 14 -21.20 -1.25 -5.99
CA TYR A 14 -21.77 -2.31 -5.15
C TYR A 14 -23.30 -2.32 -5.15
N GLU A 15 -23.94 -1.22 -5.59
CA GLU A 15 -25.41 -1.10 -5.65
C GLU A 15 -25.91 -0.58 -7.01
N PRO A 16 -25.68 -1.29 -8.12
CA PRO A 16 -25.95 -0.79 -9.49
C PRO A 16 -27.42 -0.49 -9.79
N ARG A 17 -28.32 -0.83 -8.87
CA ARG A 17 -29.76 -0.53 -8.98
C ARG A 17 -30.18 0.71 -8.20
N ASN A 18 -29.30 1.29 -7.42
CA ASN A 18 -29.56 2.47 -6.60
C ASN A 18 -29.01 3.72 -7.27
N SER A 19 -29.85 4.48 -7.93
CA SER A 19 -29.47 5.72 -8.61
C SER A 19 -29.44 6.94 -7.68
N ARG A 20 -29.76 6.78 -6.39
CA ARG A 20 -29.79 7.85 -5.39
C ARG A 20 -29.02 7.43 -4.15
N GLU A 21 -27.71 7.40 -4.28
CA GLU A 21 -26.84 7.19 -3.14
C GLU A 21 -26.77 8.47 -2.29
N VAL A 22 -27.15 8.35 -1.03
CA VAL A 22 -26.87 9.39 -0.03
C VAL A 22 -25.42 9.21 0.38
N PRO A 23 -24.56 10.23 0.25
CA PRO A 23 -23.17 10.09 0.65
C PRO A 23 -23.10 9.68 2.14
N PRO A 24 -22.29 8.67 2.47
CA PRO A 24 -22.14 8.20 3.83
C PRO A 24 -21.56 9.31 4.74
N PRO A 25 -21.75 9.21 6.06
CA PRO A 25 -21.16 10.13 7.02
C PRO A 25 -19.64 10.24 6.88
N GLU A 26 -19.05 11.38 7.22
CA GLU A 26 -17.60 11.63 7.02
C GLU A 26 -16.70 10.59 7.68
N TRP A 27 -17.07 10.08 8.86
CA TRP A 27 -16.30 9.03 9.53
C TRP A 27 -16.30 7.70 8.78
N GLU A 28 -17.40 7.39 8.11
CA GLU A 28 -17.52 6.18 7.27
C GLU A 28 -16.72 6.33 5.99
N GLN A 29 -16.81 7.49 5.34
CA GLN A 29 -15.97 7.81 4.17
C GLN A 29 -14.47 7.69 4.51
N LEU A 30 -14.03 8.21 5.65
CA LEU A 30 -12.64 8.11 6.09
C LEU A 30 -12.23 6.66 6.35
N ARG A 31 -13.12 5.87 6.95
CA ARG A 31 -12.88 4.44 7.19
C ARG A 31 -12.73 3.70 5.86
N GLU A 32 -13.63 3.91 4.93
CA GLU A 32 -13.58 3.29 3.60
C GLU A 32 -12.31 3.69 2.84
N TYR A 33 -11.92 4.95 2.95
CA TYR A 33 -10.69 5.44 2.34
C TYR A 33 -9.45 4.76 2.92
N LYS A 34 -9.37 4.59 4.24
CA LYS A 34 -8.29 3.83 4.89
C LYS A 34 -8.26 2.37 4.44
N LEU A 35 -9.42 1.74 4.30
CA LEU A 35 -9.52 0.36 3.79
C LEU A 35 -9.13 0.25 2.31
N SER A 36 -9.50 1.23 1.49
CA SER A 36 -9.07 1.32 0.09
C SER A 36 -7.54 1.37 -0.02
N VAL A 37 -6.89 2.21 0.78
CA VAL A 37 -5.43 2.28 0.82
C VAL A 37 -4.81 0.94 1.26
N ALA A 38 -5.35 0.29 2.29
CA ALA A 38 -4.87 -1.02 2.75
C ALA A 38 -4.95 -2.09 1.65
N ARG A 39 -6.06 -2.10 0.90
CA ARG A 39 -6.25 -2.98 -0.26
C ARG A 39 -5.23 -2.70 -1.37
N ASP A 40 -5.06 -1.43 -1.72
CA ASP A 40 -4.15 -1.04 -2.79
C ASP A 40 -2.68 -1.29 -2.41
N LEU A 41 -2.31 -1.10 -1.13
CA LEU A 41 -1.02 -1.53 -0.59
C LEU A 41 -0.84 -3.04 -0.67
N THR A 42 -1.89 -3.82 -0.41
CA THR A 42 -1.84 -5.28 -0.56
C THR A 42 -1.56 -5.68 -2.00
N TYR A 43 -2.21 -5.05 -2.97
CA TYR A 43 -1.94 -5.30 -4.40
C TYR A 43 -0.52 -4.88 -4.79
N LEU A 44 -0.10 -3.68 -4.38
CA LEU A 44 1.22 -3.15 -4.67
C LEU A 44 2.33 -4.07 -4.16
N LEU A 45 2.24 -4.50 -2.90
CA LEU A 45 3.25 -5.34 -2.27
C LEU A 45 3.23 -6.80 -2.75
N ASN A 46 2.13 -7.26 -3.32
CA ASN A 46 2.02 -8.60 -3.92
C ASN A 46 2.33 -8.62 -5.42
N THR A 47 2.44 -7.46 -6.05
CA THR A 47 2.86 -7.37 -7.46
C THR A 47 4.38 -7.50 -7.53
N ARG A 48 4.86 -8.45 -8.32
CA ARG A 48 6.30 -8.65 -8.53
C ARG A 48 6.78 -7.82 -9.69
N ARG A 49 7.81 -7.04 -9.42
CA ARG A 49 8.51 -6.29 -10.46
C ARG A 49 9.44 -7.23 -11.22
N SER A 50 9.54 -7.05 -12.55
CA SER A 50 10.56 -7.72 -13.34
C SER A 50 11.97 -7.41 -12.83
N GLU A 51 12.86 -8.40 -12.85
CA GLU A 51 14.24 -8.30 -12.33
C GLU A 51 15.14 -7.35 -13.12
N SER A 52 14.69 -6.84 -14.27
CA SER A 52 15.46 -5.86 -15.00
C SER A 52 15.65 -4.61 -14.18
N ASP A 53 16.84 -4.43 -13.65
CA ASP A 53 17.25 -3.18 -13.03
C ASP A 53 17.10 -2.05 -14.05
N ILE A 54 16.15 -1.19 -13.81
CA ILE A 54 15.99 0.02 -14.62
C ILE A 54 17.13 0.96 -14.20
N PRO A 55 18.07 1.29 -15.11
CA PRO A 55 19.19 2.16 -14.79
C PRO A 55 18.77 3.47 -14.17
N GLU A 56 19.61 4.06 -13.32
CA GLU A 56 19.25 5.27 -12.57
C GLU A 56 18.94 6.47 -13.47
N GLU A 57 19.52 6.53 -14.64
CA GLU A 57 19.28 7.54 -15.67
C GLU A 57 17.85 7.57 -16.23
N PHE A 58 17.09 6.47 -16.07
CA PHE A 58 15.68 6.38 -16.51
C PHE A 58 14.70 6.66 -15.37
N GLU A 59 14.80 7.83 -14.76
CA GLU A 59 13.98 8.21 -13.61
C GLU A 59 12.48 8.14 -13.90
N HIS A 60 12.03 8.59 -15.06
CA HIS A 60 10.62 8.50 -15.46
C HIS A 60 10.14 7.07 -15.64
N THR A 61 10.98 6.18 -16.13
CA THR A 61 10.64 4.75 -16.27
C THR A 61 10.54 4.09 -14.90
N ARG A 62 11.42 4.46 -13.95
CA ARG A 62 11.38 3.97 -12.57
C ARG A 62 10.13 4.42 -11.80
N ALA A 63 9.55 5.55 -12.17
CA ALA A 63 8.28 6.06 -11.62
C ALA A 63 7.05 5.60 -12.41
N SER A 64 7.24 4.85 -13.49
CA SER A 64 6.16 4.34 -14.33
C SER A 64 5.63 2.98 -13.87
N LEU A 65 4.52 2.54 -14.46
CA LEU A 65 3.95 1.21 -14.23
C LEU A 65 4.92 0.06 -14.54
N ALA A 66 5.95 0.27 -15.36
CA ALA A 66 6.99 -0.72 -15.64
C ALA A 66 7.79 -1.12 -14.38
N ALA A 67 7.86 -0.23 -13.40
CA ALA A 67 8.53 -0.47 -12.12
C ALA A 67 7.54 -0.74 -10.96
N TYR A 68 6.25 -0.89 -11.25
CA TYR A 68 5.23 -1.10 -10.24
C TYR A 68 5.42 -2.46 -9.53
N GLY A 69 5.38 -2.43 -8.20
CA GLY A 69 5.53 -3.62 -7.37
C GLY A 69 6.87 -3.70 -6.64
N VAL A 70 7.08 -4.80 -5.98
CA VAL A 70 8.31 -5.13 -5.23
C VAL A 70 9.15 -6.17 -5.96
N GLN A 71 10.45 -6.15 -5.73
CA GLN A 71 11.33 -7.20 -6.25
C GLN A 71 10.95 -8.57 -5.68
N ASP A 72 11.34 -9.64 -6.36
CA ASP A 72 11.04 -10.99 -5.90
C ASP A 72 11.94 -11.37 -4.72
N PHE A 73 11.33 -11.47 -3.55
CA PHE A 73 12.00 -11.90 -2.32
C PHE A 73 12.08 -13.43 -2.17
N THR A 74 11.74 -14.20 -3.20
CA THR A 74 11.70 -15.66 -3.10
C THR A 74 12.98 -16.34 -3.53
N THR A 75 13.83 -15.66 -4.27
CA THR A 75 15.01 -16.24 -4.94
C THR A 75 16.29 -16.21 -4.10
N ALA A 76 16.36 -15.37 -3.07
CA ALA A 76 17.54 -15.29 -2.20
C ALA A 76 17.12 -15.15 -0.73
N PRO A 77 17.94 -15.57 0.23
CA PRO A 77 17.73 -15.26 1.64
C PRO A 77 17.90 -13.76 1.83
N MET A 78 16.79 -13.03 1.81
CA MET A 78 16.83 -11.58 1.99
C MET A 78 16.88 -11.22 3.46
N ASP A 79 17.68 -10.22 3.76
CA ASP A 79 17.69 -9.57 5.04
C ASP A 79 16.36 -8.82 5.25
N ARG A 80 15.83 -8.90 6.47
CA ARG A 80 14.60 -8.20 6.88
C ARG A 80 14.66 -6.70 6.61
N GLU A 81 15.84 -6.14 6.78
CA GLU A 81 16.08 -4.72 6.56
C GLU A 81 16.04 -4.36 5.06
N GLU A 82 16.48 -5.24 4.18
CA GLU A 82 16.35 -5.06 2.74
C GLU A 82 14.89 -5.09 2.30
N ILE A 83 14.10 -6.05 2.84
CA ILE A 83 12.66 -6.11 2.59
C ILE A 83 11.98 -4.81 3.08
N ARG A 84 12.30 -4.37 4.29
CA ARG A 84 11.77 -3.13 4.85
C ARG A 84 12.03 -1.92 3.94
N ARG A 85 13.28 -1.76 3.49
CA ARG A 85 13.68 -0.65 2.59
C ARG A 85 12.98 -0.74 1.25
N ALA A 86 12.83 -1.93 0.70
CA ALA A 86 12.12 -2.14 -0.56
C ALA A 86 10.64 -1.77 -0.43
N ILE A 87 9.95 -2.20 0.63
CA ILE A 87 8.57 -1.84 0.94
C ILE A 87 8.43 -0.31 1.02
N GLU A 88 9.28 0.34 1.83
CA GLU A 88 9.22 1.78 2.04
C GLU A 88 9.42 2.57 0.74
N ARG A 89 10.40 2.17 -0.07
CA ARG A 89 10.68 2.79 -1.38
C ARG A 89 9.50 2.62 -2.33
N THR A 90 8.96 1.42 -2.42
CA THR A 90 7.83 1.11 -3.31
C THR A 90 6.58 1.89 -2.94
N ILE A 91 6.25 1.98 -1.64
CA ILE A 91 5.10 2.75 -1.18
C ILE A 91 5.28 4.24 -1.47
N ARG A 92 6.47 4.80 -1.23
CA ARG A 92 6.75 6.21 -1.53
C ARG A 92 6.61 6.57 -3.01
N LEU A 93 6.91 5.63 -3.90
CA LEU A 93 6.82 5.84 -5.35
C LEU A 93 5.39 5.72 -5.87
N PHE A 94 4.64 4.74 -5.40
CA PHE A 94 3.40 4.33 -6.05
C PHE A 94 2.13 4.66 -5.25
N GLU A 95 2.23 4.83 -3.91
CA GLU A 95 1.07 5.22 -3.11
C GLU A 95 1.10 6.73 -2.82
N THR A 96 0.63 7.49 -3.79
CA THR A 96 0.69 8.96 -3.76
C THR A 96 -0.23 9.60 -2.72
N ARG A 97 -1.22 8.86 -2.19
CA ARG A 97 -2.12 9.31 -1.13
C ARG A 97 -1.43 9.35 0.22
N LEU A 98 -0.33 8.59 0.39
CA LEU A 98 0.47 8.62 1.60
C LEU A 98 1.66 9.56 1.47
N SER A 99 1.93 10.30 2.52
CA SER A 99 3.14 11.12 2.68
C SER A 99 3.84 10.80 3.98
N ARG A 100 5.11 11.17 4.12
CA ARG A 100 5.95 10.89 5.30
C ARG A 100 5.94 9.40 5.69
N VAL A 101 5.95 8.52 4.70
CA VAL A 101 5.92 7.08 4.91
C VAL A 101 7.18 6.62 5.63
N GLN A 102 6.99 5.86 6.69
CA GLN A 102 8.02 5.14 7.43
C GLN A 102 7.59 3.69 7.61
N VAL A 103 8.52 2.77 7.39
CA VAL A 103 8.29 1.34 7.59
C VAL A 103 9.23 0.85 8.69
N THR A 104 8.67 0.24 9.72
CA THR A 104 9.41 -0.33 10.84
C THR A 104 9.19 -1.83 10.90
N LEU A 105 10.23 -2.55 11.29
CA LEU A 105 10.12 -3.97 11.63
C LEU A 105 9.40 -4.10 12.97
N VAL A 106 8.44 -5.01 13.02
CA VAL A 106 7.80 -5.41 14.27
C VAL A 106 8.34 -6.79 14.63
N GLU A 107 8.57 -7.04 15.91
CA GLU A 107 8.92 -8.37 16.38
C GLU A 107 7.79 -9.34 16.04
N GLY A 108 8.06 -10.16 15.05
CA GLY A 108 7.14 -11.18 14.56
C GLY A 108 7.47 -12.56 15.12
N THR A 109 6.65 -13.53 14.75
CA THR A 109 6.93 -14.94 15.04
C THR A 109 8.01 -15.50 14.11
N HIS A 110 8.55 -16.67 14.41
CA HIS A 110 9.49 -17.36 13.51
C HIS A 110 8.90 -17.70 12.14
N PHE A 111 7.56 -17.63 11.99
CA PHE A 111 6.82 -18.05 10.81
C PHE A 111 6.42 -16.90 9.89
N GLN A 112 6.57 -15.63 10.33
CA GLN A 112 6.22 -14.46 9.52
C GLN A 112 7.13 -13.26 9.79
N PHE A 113 7.26 -12.39 8.80
CA PHE A 113 7.81 -11.07 8.96
C PHE A 113 6.65 -10.08 9.10
N SER A 114 6.71 -9.24 10.12
CA SER A 114 5.70 -8.22 10.35
C SER A 114 6.33 -6.83 10.24
N PHE A 115 5.65 -5.97 9.51
CA PHE A 115 6.08 -4.59 9.27
C PHE A 115 4.95 -3.65 9.66
N ARG A 116 5.31 -2.52 10.23
CA ARG A 116 4.37 -1.43 10.48
C ARG A 116 4.67 -0.28 9.56
N ILE A 117 3.68 0.12 8.79
CA ILE A 117 3.73 1.21 7.84
C ILE A 117 2.99 2.38 8.47
N SER A 118 3.69 3.45 8.79
CA SER A 118 3.10 4.69 9.30
C SER A 118 3.26 5.81 8.27
N GLY A 119 2.31 6.72 8.25
CA GLY A 119 2.34 7.85 7.33
C GLY A 119 1.21 8.83 7.57
N MET A 120 1.15 9.83 6.71
CA MET A 120 0.08 10.82 6.69
C MET A 120 -0.77 10.61 5.44
N LEU A 121 -2.03 10.27 5.62
CA LEU A 121 -3.01 10.13 4.55
C LEU A 121 -3.47 11.52 4.10
N LYS A 122 -3.23 11.83 2.83
CA LYS A 122 -3.62 13.11 2.24
C LYS A 122 -5.13 13.15 2.05
N MET A 123 -5.73 14.26 2.42
CA MET A 123 -7.13 14.58 2.20
C MET A 123 -7.23 15.93 1.52
N ASP A 124 -8.39 16.29 1.01
CA ASP A 124 -8.60 17.61 0.38
C ASP A 124 -8.26 18.76 1.33
N VAL A 125 -8.56 18.58 2.62
CA VAL A 125 -8.22 19.54 3.67
C VAL A 125 -7.43 18.81 4.75
N GLY A 126 -6.12 19.05 4.76
CA GLY A 126 -5.24 18.51 5.78
C GLY A 126 -4.69 17.11 5.48
N ALA A 127 -4.26 16.42 6.53
CA ALA A 127 -3.76 15.07 6.47
C ALA A 127 -4.04 14.34 7.78
N GLU A 128 -4.36 13.07 7.69
CA GLU A 128 -4.71 12.20 8.81
C GLU A 128 -3.56 11.22 9.08
N PRO A 129 -3.06 11.08 10.32
CA PRO A 129 -2.09 10.06 10.64
C PRO A 129 -2.71 8.66 10.49
N VAL A 130 -2.01 7.77 9.82
CA VAL A 130 -2.47 6.40 9.59
C VAL A 130 -1.36 5.40 9.86
N VAL A 131 -1.78 4.22 10.28
CA VAL A 131 -0.90 3.08 10.50
C VAL A 131 -1.51 1.88 9.78
N TYR A 132 -0.66 1.10 9.12
CA TYR A 132 -1.02 -0.19 8.53
C TYR A 132 -0.05 -1.24 9.03
N ASP A 133 -0.57 -2.40 9.36
CA ASP A 133 0.25 -3.57 9.69
C ASP A 133 0.31 -4.48 8.45
N ALA A 134 1.51 -4.82 8.02
CA ALA A 134 1.77 -5.64 6.84
C ALA A 134 2.50 -6.91 7.26
N ASP A 135 1.82 -8.03 7.13
CA ASP A 135 2.36 -9.35 7.47
C ASP A 135 2.75 -10.11 6.21
N LEU A 136 3.93 -10.71 6.25
CA LEU A 136 4.46 -11.60 5.22
C LEU A 136 4.71 -12.99 5.81
N PRO A 137 3.72 -13.90 5.77
CA PRO A 137 3.92 -15.29 6.17
C PRO A 137 4.94 -16.00 5.28
N LYS A 138 5.87 -16.75 5.88
CA LYS A 138 6.93 -17.47 5.13
C LYS A 138 6.38 -18.55 4.20
N GLU A 139 5.23 -19.12 4.53
CA GLU A 139 4.60 -20.18 3.72
C GLU A 139 3.94 -19.62 2.47
N SER A 140 3.04 -18.64 2.62
CA SER A 140 2.29 -18.07 1.50
C SER A 140 3.12 -17.11 0.66
N ARG A 141 4.13 -16.46 1.27
CA ARG A 141 4.95 -15.41 0.67
C ARG A 141 4.12 -14.27 0.04
N ARG A 142 2.93 -14.04 0.61
CA ARG A 142 2.02 -12.98 0.19
C ARG A 142 1.77 -12.03 1.34
N PHE A 143 1.90 -10.75 1.06
CA PHE A 143 1.58 -9.70 2.03
C PHE A 143 0.09 -9.65 2.30
N GLN A 144 -0.24 -9.45 3.57
CA GLN A 144 -1.57 -9.06 4.03
C GLN A 144 -1.43 -7.72 4.73
N VAL A 145 -2.12 -6.70 4.23
CA VAL A 145 -2.07 -5.36 4.81
C VAL A 145 -3.42 -5.04 5.43
N LEU A 146 -3.40 -4.69 6.70
CA LEU A 146 -4.58 -4.32 7.45
C LEU A 146 -4.40 -2.90 8.01
N ALA A 147 -5.50 -2.17 8.11
CA ALA A 147 -5.49 -0.90 8.82
C ALA A 147 -5.17 -1.17 10.29
N GLY A 148 -4.07 -0.61 10.78
CA GLY A 148 -3.64 -0.69 12.18
C GLY A 148 -4.61 0.06 13.10
N ARG A 149 -4.61 -0.33 14.35
CA ARG A 149 -5.36 0.35 15.40
C ARG A 149 -4.61 1.56 15.91
#